data_84fc1bc3788235e39c6f638b9eaed855
#
_entry.id   84fc1bc3788235e39c6f638b9eaed855
#
_cell.length_a   1.000
_cell.length_b   1.000
_cell.length_c   1.000
_cell.angle_alpha   90.00
_cell.angle_beta   90.00
_cell.angle_gamma   90.00
#
_symmetry.space_group_name_H-M   'P 1'
#
loop_
_entity.id
_entity.type
_entity.pdbx_description
1 polymer ?
#
loop_
_entity_poly.entity_id
_entity_poly.type
_entity_poly.pdbx_seq_one_letter_code
_entity_poly.pdbx_strand_id
1 'polypeptide(L)'
;LAVSRNTVVEYATDQLLNKAGIKYAETNKPEISQLPLRLQMLQYNQIDASFLPDPAASIAMNSKNKSLISTQELGIEFIATAFSRKALQEKRKEIELLITGYNLGVNHIKMHPQSEWKQVLMEIGVPENLTGLIALPTYRKATRPSAEAIEKATQWLKANHRIPQTYSESNLIDTTYIHTVSTTIQ
;
A
#
# COMPACT_ATOMS: atom_id res chain seq x y z
N LEU A 1 11.53 12.47 10.71
CA LEU A 1 10.85 11.51 9.86
C LEU A 1 9.37 11.44 10.28
N ALA A 2 8.48 12.10 9.51
CA ALA A 2 7.06 12.17 9.88
C ALA A 2 6.32 10.86 9.59
N VAL A 3 5.43 10.47 10.51
CA VAL A 3 4.64 9.25 10.43
C VAL A 3 3.15 9.53 10.60
N SER A 4 2.33 8.56 10.19
CA SER A 4 0.94 8.41 10.61
C SER A 4 0.86 7.15 11.45
N ARG A 5 0.61 7.29 12.76
CA ARG A 5 0.62 6.17 13.71
C ARG A 5 -0.46 5.14 13.40
N ASN A 6 -0.19 3.90 13.74
CA ASN A 6 -1.10 2.77 13.52
C ASN A 6 -1.46 2.53 12.06
N THR A 7 -0.60 2.98 11.15
CA THR A 7 -0.77 2.79 9.71
C THR A 7 0.44 2.11 9.10
N VAL A 8 0.29 1.74 7.85
CA VAL A 8 1.36 1.24 7.00
C VAL A 8 2.56 2.20 6.91
N VAL A 9 2.34 3.50 7.08
CA VAL A 9 3.42 4.52 7.08
C VAL A 9 4.34 4.32 8.27
N GLU A 10 3.79 4.08 9.47
CA GLU A 10 4.59 3.80 10.66
C GLU A 10 5.35 2.47 10.51
N TYR A 11 4.66 1.43 10.05
CA TYR A 11 5.27 0.12 9.81
C TYR A 11 6.44 0.20 8.83
N ALA A 12 6.25 0.83 7.67
CA ALA A 12 7.31 0.99 6.67
C ALA A 12 8.49 1.81 7.21
N THR A 13 8.20 2.85 7.98
CA THR A 13 9.23 3.66 8.64
C THR A 13 10.07 2.80 9.59
N ASP A 14 9.43 1.98 10.42
CA ASP A 14 10.13 1.12 11.38
C ASP A 14 10.94 0.03 10.67
N GLN A 15 10.43 -0.54 9.57
CA GLN A 15 11.18 -1.51 8.75
C GLN A 15 12.41 -0.86 8.13
N LEU A 16 12.31 0.38 7.63
CA LEU A 16 13.45 1.13 7.10
C LEU A 16 14.51 1.37 8.19
N LEU A 17 14.12 1.87 9.35
CA LEU A 17 15.02 2.15 10.46
C LEU A 17 15.74 0.88 10.92
N ASN A 18 15.00 -0.21 11.07
CA ASN A 18 15.57 -1.51 11.43
C ASN A 18 16.58 -2.01 10.37
N LYS A 19 16.25 -1.89 9.09
CA LYS A 19 17.15 -2.26 7.97
C LYS A 19 18.42 -1.42 7.96
N ALA A 20 18.32 -0.15 8.32
CA ALA A 20 19.43 0.78 8.42
C ALA A 20 20.23 0.66 9.73
N GLY A 21 19.80 -0.17 10.69
CA GLY A 21 20.42 -0.29 12.01
C GLY A 21 20.24 0.94 12.89
N ILE A 22 19.26 1.80 12.59
CA ILE A 22 19.00 3.05 13.32
C ILE A 22 18.02 2.76 14.45
N LYS A 23 18.40 3.10 15.68
CA LYS A 23 17.55 2.86 16.86
C LYS A 23 16.43 3.90 16.94
N TYR A 24 15.30 3.49 17.48
CA TYR A 24 14.14 4.39 17.67
C TYR A 24 14.49 5.68 18.43
N ALA A 25 15.34 5.57 19.47
CA ALA A 25 15.78 6.70 20.28
C ALA A 25 16.65 7.74 19.52
N GLU A 26 17.17 7.36 18.35
CA GLU A 26 18.00 8.22 17.50
C GLU A 26 17.17 9.01 16.49
N THR A 27 15.84 8.78 16.47
CA THR A 27 14.94 9.41 15.51
C THR A 27 13.82 10.19 16.19
N ASN A 28 13.47 11.33 15.62
CA ASN A 28 12.23 12.03 15.96
C ASN A 28 11.17 11.65 14.95
N LYS A 29 10.07 11.03 15.43
CA LYS A 29 8.91 10.61 14.61
C LYS A 29 7.65 11.39 15.01
N PRO A 30 7.54 12.68 14.60
CA PRO A 30 6.31 13.43 14.83
C PRO A 30 5.14 12.77 14.11
N GLU A 31 3.99 12.70 14.79
CA GLU A 31 2.75 12.23 14.18
C GLU A 31 2.12 13.34 13.36
N ILE A 32 1.98 13.10 12.06
CA ILE A 32 1.27 13.97 11.13
C ILE A 32 0.38 13.09 10.27
N SER A 33 -0.86 12.89 10.70
CA SER A 33 -1.80 11.95 10.07
C SER A 33 -2.27 12.42 8.70
N GLN A 34 -2.37 13.73 8.49
CA GLN A 34 -2.87 14.31 7.25
C GLN A 34 -1.80 14.28 6.16
N LEU A 35 -2.05 13.50 5.10
CA LEU A 35 -1.13 13.34 3.97
C LEU A 35 -0.76 14.67 3.28
N PRO A 36 -1.73 15.58 2.98
CA PRO A 36 -1.39 16.87 2.37
C PRO A 36 -0.46 17.72 3.26
N LEU A 37 -0.67 17.69 4.57
CA LEU A 37 0.17 18.41 5.51
C LEU A 37 1.59 17.83 5.56
N ARG A 38 1.75 16.49 5.58
CA ARG A 38 3.07 15.86 5.52
C ARG A 38 3.83 16.23 4.24
N LEU A 39 3.15 16.22 3.10
CA LEU A 39 3.74 16.63 1.82
C LEU A 39 4.20 18.08 1.88
N GLN A 40 3.33 18.99 2.35
CA GLN A 40 3.66 20.42 2.48
C GLN A 40 4.85 20.63 3.41
N MET A 41 4.86 20.03 4.59
CA MET A 41 5.96 20.16 5.55
C MET A 41 7.28 19.63 5.00
N LEU A 42 7.27 18.56 4.19
CA LEU A 42 8.44 18.06 3.51
C LEU A 42 8.95 19.06 2.46
N GLN A 43 8.05 19.63 1.65
CA GLN A 43 8.40 20.63 0.64
C GLN A 43 8.98 21.92 1.22
N TYR A 44 8.53 22.30 2.43
CA TYR A 44 9.04 23.49 3.15
C TYR A 44 10.18 23.17 4.14
N ASN A 45 10.78 21.98 4.07
CA ASN A 45 11.87 21.54 4.95
C ASN A 45 11.55 21.61 6.46
N GLN A 46 10.27 21.48 6.81
CA GLN A 46 9.82 21.40 8.20
C GLN A 46 9.94 19.99 8.78
N ILE A 47 10.07 19.00 7.91
CA ILE A 47 10.43 17.62 8.22
C ILE A 47 11.48 17.15 7.22
N ASP A 48 12.37 16.24 7.65
CA ASP A 48 13.49 15.78 6.83
C ASP A 48 13.07 14.67 5.86
N ALA A 49 12.12 13.81 6.26
CA ALA A 49 11.65 12.69 5.46
C ALA A 49 10.25 12.23 5.87
N SER A 50 9.57 11.52 4.96
CA SER A 50 8.32 10.81 5.21
C SER A 50 8.10 9.72 4.17
N PHE A 51 7.39 8.64 4.54
CA PHE A 51 6.78 7.77 3.56
C PHE A 51 5.51 8.43 3.00
N LEU A 52 5.44 8.52 1.68
CA LEU A 52 4.31 9.11 0.96
C LEU A 52 3.79 8.08 -0.06
N PRO A 53 2.49 7.84 -0.15
CA PRO A 53 1.91 7.11 -1.28
C PRO A 53 1.86 8.01 -2.52
N ASP A 54 1.75 7.42 -3.71
CA ASP A 54 1.41 8.18 -4.90
C ASP A 54 -0.08 8.66 -4.83
N PRO A 55 -0.38 9.85 -5.40
CA PRO A 55 0.51 10.74 -6.16
C PRO A 55 1.42 11.66 -5.33
N ALA A 56 1.32 11.67 -4.00
CA ALA A 56 2.06 12.59 -3.14
C ALA A 56 3.59 12.38 -3.24
N ALA A 57 4.04 11.14 -3.40
CA ALA A 57 5.46 10.83 -3.60
C ALA A 57 5.99 11.44 -4.91
N SER A 58 5.26 11.28 -6.01
CA SER A 58 5.62 11.86 -7.30
C SER A 58 5.63 13.39 -7.26
N ILE A 59 4.68 14.02 -6.56
CA ILE A 59 4.66 15.47 -6.32
C ILE A 59 5.90 15.91 -5.55
N ALA A 60 6.26 15.21 -4.48
CA ALA A 60 7.44 15.51 -3.69
C ALA A 60 8.72 15.43 -4.52
N MET A 61 8.88 14.36 -5.30
CA MET A 61 10.05 14.17 -6.17
C MET A 61 10.15 15.26 -7.26
N ASN A 62 9.03 15.68 -7.82
CA ASN A 62 9.01 16.79 -8.78
C ASN A 62 9.37 18.15 -8.14
N SER A 63 9.28 18.27 -6.83
CA SER A 63 9.59 19.48 -6.03
C SER A 63 10.96 19.46 -5.39
N LYS A 64 11.97 18.82 -5.96
CA LYS A 64 13.37 18.70 -5.51
C LYS A 64 13.63 17.67 -4.39
N ASN A 65 12.64 16.97 -3.90
CA ASN A 65 12.85 15.87 -2.95
C ASN A 65 13.36 14.61 -3.70
N LYS A 66 13.97 13.70 -2.97
CA LYS A 66 14.49 12.44 -3.53
C LYS A 66 13.82 11.24 -2.88
N SER A 67 13.49 10.24 -3.68
CA SER A 67 13.16 8.93 -3.16
C SER A 67 14.44 8.23 -2.71
N LEU A 68 14.46 7.76 -1.47
CA LEU A 68 15.58 6.99 -0.90
C LEU A 68 15.32 5.49 -1.01
N ILE A 69 14.07 5.08 -0.83
CA ILE A 69 13.67 3.68 -0.84
C ILE A 69 12.17 3.57 -1.06
N SER A 70 11.75 2.56 -1.76
CA SER A 70 10.34 2.21 -1.94
C SER A 70 9.92 1.07 -1.01
N THR A 71 8.61 0.91 -0.81
CA THR A 71 8.03 -0.23 -0.10
C THR A 71 8.31 -1.54 -0.81
N GLN A 72 8.42 -1.52 -2.14
CA GLN A 72 8.79 -2.69 -2.94
C GLN A 72 10.21 -3.16 -2.62
N GLU A 73 11.18 -2.22 -2.48
CA GLU A 73 12.57 -2.55 -2.10
C GLU A 73 12.70 -3.02 -0.65
N LEU A 74 11.74 -2.66 0.20
CA LEU A 74 11.61 -3.18 1.56
C LEU A 74 10.93 -4.55 1.62
N GLY A 75 10.38 -5.04 0.51
CA GLY A 75 9.61 -6.29 0.46
C GLY A 75 8.29 -6.19 1.22
N ILE A 76 7.70 -5.00 1.27
CA ILE A 76 6.47 -4.74 2.01
C ILE A 76 5.27 -4.77 1.06
N GLU A 77 4.37 -5.71 1.26
CA GLU A 77 3.08 -5.80 0.57
C GLU A 77 1.98 -5.23 1.49
N PHE A 78 1.29 -4.19 1.05
CA PHE A 78 0.41 -3.43 1.95
C PHE A 78 -1.06 -3.59 1.72
N ILE A 79 -1.50 -4.06 0.56
CA ILE A 79 -2.90 -3.99 0.21
C ILE A 79 -3.48 -5.38 0.15
N ALA A 80 -4.43 -5.64 1.05
CA ALA A 80 -5.34 -6.76 0.95
C ALA A 80 -6.78 -6.23 0.94
N THR A 81 -7.62 -6.82 0.10
CA THR A 81 -9.06 -6.54 0.15
C THR A 81 -9.65 -7.34 1.32
N ALA A 82 -10.27 -6.64 2.26
CA ALA A 82 -10.90 -7.25 3.42
C ALA A 82 -12.42 -7.29 3.23
N PHE A 83 -13.02 -8.42 3.57
CA PHE A 83 -14.46 -8.63 3.56
C PHE A 83 -14.95 -8.95 4.97
N SER A 84 -16.14 -8.47 5.33
CA SER A 84 -16.79 -8.92 6.55
C SER A 84 -17.22 -10.38 6.43
N ARG A 85 -17.32 -11.08 7.57
CA ARG A 85 -17.84 -12.47 7.59
C ARG A 85 -19.23 -12.56 6.96
N LYS A 86 -20.08 -11.56 7.19
CA LYS A 86 -21.41 -11.49 6.58
C LYS A 86 -21.31 -11.41 5.05
N ALA A 87 -20.42 -10.58 4.50
CA ALA A 87 -20.24 -10.48 3.05
C ALA A 87 -19.73 -11.81 2.45
N LEU A 88 -18.81 -12.48 3.12
CA LEU A 88 -18.31 -13.78 2.68
C LEU A 88 -19.41 -14.86 2.64
N GLN A 89 -20.40 -14.78 3.53
CA GLN A 89 -21.53 -15.72 3.58
C GLN A 89 -22.65 -15.40 2.59
N GLU A 90 -22.99 -14.10 2.45
CA GLU A 90 -24.21 -13.66 1.76
C GLU A 90 -23.96 -13.13 0.35
N LYS A 91 -22.72 -12.72 0.01
CA LYS A 91 -22.39 -11.99 -1.24
C LYS A 91 -21.31 -12.67 -2.07
N ARG A 92 -21.38 -13.98 -2.15
CA ARG A 92 -20.37 -14.78 -2.86
C ARG A 92 -20.20 -14.36 -4.31
N LYS A 93 -21.32 -14.23 -5.04
CA LYS A 93 -21.30 -13.85 -6.47
C LYS A 93 -20.72 -12.47 -6.71
N GLU A 94 -21.03 -11.50 -5.84
CA GLU A 94 -20.54 -10.13 -5.93
C GLU A 94 -19.03 -10.09 -5.66
N ILE A 95 -18.52 -10.89 -4.72
CA ILE A 95 -17.09 -11.01 -4.44
C ILE A 95 -16.36 -11.63 -5.64
N GLU A 96 -16.90 -12.70 -6.24
CA GLU A 96 -16.35 -13.32 -7.44
C GLU A 96 -16.32 -12.32 -8.63
N LEU A 97 -17.38 -11.54 -8.81
CA LEU A 97 -17.44 -10.48 -9.83
C LEU A 97 -16.41 -9.37 -9.57
N LEU A 98 -16.23 -8.94 -8.31
CA LEU A 98 -15.24 -7.93 -7.94
C LEU A 98 -13.82 -8.42 -8.28
N ILE A 99 -13.47 -9.65 -7.91
CA ILE A 99 -12.15 -10.23 -8.20
C ILE A 99 -11.94 -10.40 -9.71
N THR A 100 -12.97 -10.82 -10.43
CA THR A 100 -12.94 -10.92 -11.89
C THR A 100 -12.70 -9.55 -12.52
N GLY A 101 -13.46 -8.53 -12.12
CA GLY A 101 -13.30 -7.15 -12.60
C GLY A 101 -11.92 -6.59 -12.31
N TYR A 102 -11.38 -6.84 -11.10
CA TYR A 102 -10.01 -6.46 -10.76
C TYR A 102 -8.99 -7.12 -11.71
N ASN A 103 -9.10 -8.42 -11.94
CA ASN A 103 -8.19 -9.16 -12.81
C ASN A 103 -8.27 -8.69 -14.28
N LEU A 104 -9.46 -8.35 -14.75
CA LEU A 104 -9.65 -7.73 -16.07
C LEU A 104 -8.98 -6.35 -16.14
N GLY A 105 -9.14 -5.53 -15.11
CA GLY A 105 -8.46 -4.24 -14.99
C GLY A 105 -6.94 -4.38 -15.04
N VAL A 106 -6.38 -5.34 -14.29
CA VAL A 106 -4.93 -5.64 -14.33
C VAL A 106 -4.47 -6.04 -15.73
N ASN A 107 -5.23 -6.89 -16.43
CA ASN A 107 -4.89 -7.27 -17.80
C ASN A 107 -4.95 -6.05 -18.73
N HIS A 108 -5.97 -5.22 -18.58
CA HIS A 108 -6.14 -4.02 -19.40
C HIS A 108 -4.96 -3.05 -19.19
N ILE A 109 -4.56 -2.78 -17.96
CA ILE A 109 -3.38 -1.95 -17.66
C ILE A 109 -2.10 -2.51 -18.31
N LYS A 110 -1.92 -3.82 -18.33
CA LYS A 110 -0.74 -4.45 -18.94
C LYS A 110 -0.70 -4.36 -20.47
N MET A 111 -1.86 -4.28 -21.09
CA MET A 111 -1.99 -4.30 -22.56
C MET A 111 -2.00 -2.90 -23.19
N HIS A 112 -2.12 -1.85 -22.39
CA HIS A 112 -2.26 -0.48 -22.86
C HIS A 112 -1.16 0.41 -22.28
N PRO A 113 -0.59 1.33 -23.06
CA PRO A 113 0.44 2.24 -22.58
C PRO A 113 -0.13 3.24 -21.58
N GLN A 114 0.72 3.71 -20.66
CA GLN A 114 0.31 4.65 -19.62
C GLN A 114 -0.31 5.95 -20.17
N SER A 115 0.05 6.35 -21.38
CA SER A 115 -0.52 7.54 -22.01
C SER A 115 -2.05 7.49 -22.18
N GLU A 116 -2.64 6.30 -22.23
CA GLU A 116 -4.09 6.11 -22.32
C GLU A 116 -4.79 6.30 -20.98
N TRP A 117 -4.05 6.31 -19.87
CA TRP A 117 -4.58 6.40 -18.50
C TRP A 117 -4.76 7.83 -18.01
N LYS A 118 -4.36 8.83 -18.80
CA LYS A 118 -4.41 10.25 -18.39
C LYS A 118 -5.77 10.62 -17.82
N GLN A 119 -6.84 10.32 -18.54
CA GLN A 119 -8.21 10.64 -18.11
C GLN A 119 -8.59 9.92 -16.82
N VAL A 120 -8.29 8.63 -16.72
CA VAL A 120 -8.57 7.82 -15.51
C VAL A 120 -7.79 8.35 -14.30
N LEU A 121 -6.51 8.70 -14.48
CA LEU A 121 -5.70 9.30 -13.43
C LEU A 121 -6.28 10.63 -12.93
N MET A 122 -6.76 11.46 -13.84
CA MET A 122 -7.42 12.72 -13.48
C MET A 122 -8.73 12.49 -12.71
N GLU A 123 -9.53 11.52 -13.11
CA GLU A 123 -10.79 11.17 -12.43
C GLU A 123 -10.57 10.67 -11.00
N ILE A 124 -9.45 10.03 -10.71
CA ILE A 124 -9.06 9.60 -9.35
C ILE A 124 -8.28 10.69 -8.59
N GLY A 125 -8.22 11.92 -9.10
CA GLY A 125 -7.68 13.09 -8.41
C GLY A 125 -6.19 13.37 -8.64
N VAL A 126 -5.58 12.77 -9.66
CA VAL A 126 -4.21 13.13 -10.06
C VAL A 126 -4.24 14.43 -10.87
N PRO A 127 -3.47 15.46 -10.49
CA PRO A 127 -3.36 16.67 -11.28
C PRO A 127 -2.86 16.38 -12.72
N GLU A 128 -3.44 17.06 -13.72
CA GLU A 128 -3.15 16.81 -15.13
C GLU A 128 -1.66 16.84 -15.48
N ASN A 129 -0.95 17.83 -14.94
CA ASN A 129 0.50 18.00 -15.15
C ASN A 129 1.37 16.89 -14.53
N LEU A 130 0.80 16.04 -13.68
CA LEU A 130 1.48 14.94 -13.00
C LEU A 130 1.14 13.57 -13.58
N THR A 131 0.13 13.46 -14.43
CA THR A 131 -0.31 12.16 -14.98
C THR A 131 0.78 11.41 -15.75
N GLY A 132 1.71 12.12 -16.38
CA GLY A 132 2.86 11.54 -17.08
C GLY A 132 4.08 11.27 -16.17
N LEU A 133 4.07 11.76 -14.93
CA LEU A 133 5.18 11.64 -13.99
C LEU A 133 4.98 10.52 -12.96
N ILE A 134 3.77 10.04 -12.80
CA ILE A 134 3.46 8.96 -11.85
C ILE A 134 3.92 7.64 -12.44
N ALA A 135 4.81 6.96 -11.71
CA ALA A 135 5.16 5.58 -12.03
C ALA A 135 4.06 4.65 -11.53
N LEU A 136 3.28 4.07 -12.46
CA LEU A 136 2.31 3.05 -12.07
C LEU A 136 3.03 1.80 -11.56
N PRO A 137 2.60 1.23 -10.42
CA PRO A 137 3.20 0.01 -9.90
C PRO A 137 2.92 -1.17 -10.85
N THR A 138 3.72 -2.22 -10.73
CA THR A 138 3.44 -3.48 -11.43
C THR A 138 2.25 -4.16 -10.78
N TYR A 139 1.08 -4.01 -11.37
CA TYR A 139 -0.13 -4.67 -10.91
C TYR A 139 -0.07 -6.19 -11.15
N ARG A 140 -0.51 -6.96 -10.16
CA ARG A 140 -0.65 -8.42 -10.22
C ARG A 140 -2.13 -8.79 -10.11
N LYS A 141 -2.54 -9.86 -10.78
CA LYS A 141 -3.87 -10.45 -10.56
C LYS A 141 -4.07 -10.74 -9.09
N ALA A 142 -5.33 -10.82 -8.66
CA ALA A 142 -5.67 -11.19 -7.29
C ALA A 142 -4.99 -12.50 -6.91
N THR A 143 -4.21 -12.46 -5.86
CA THR A 143 -3.45 -13.60 -5.35
C THR A 143 -3.58 -13.66 -3.83
N ARG A 144 -3.21 -14.79 -3.27
CA ARG A 144 -3.06 -14.93 -1.82
C ARG A 144 -2.03 -13.92 -1.31
N PRO A 145 -2.31 -13.21 -0.21
CA PRO A 145 -1.30 -12.40 0.47
C PRO A 145 -0.09 -13.26 0.87
N SER A 146 1.10 -12.66 0.86
CA SER A 146 2.31 -13.33 1.32
C SER A 146 2.19 -13.71 2.80
N ALA A 147 2.39 -14.98 3.12
CA ALA A 147 2.39 -15.44 4.51
C ALA A 147 3.49 -14.76 5.32
N GLU A 148 4.68 -14.58 4.73
CA GLU A 148 5.80 -13.88 5.34
C GLU A 148 5.48 -12.40 5.62
N ALA A 149 4.82 -11.70 4.69
CA ALA A 149 4.43 -10.31 4.89
C ALA A 149 3.43 -10.17 6.02
N ILE A 150 2.45 -11.09 6.12
CA ILE A 150 1.47 -11.11 7.21
C ILE A 150 2.14 -11.42 8.54
N GLU A 151 3.02 -12.40 8.59
CA GLU A 151 3.77 -12.75 9.80
C GLU A 151 4.60 -11.56 10.30
N LYS A 152 5.37 -10.92 9.43
CA LYS A 152 6.16 -9.72 9.79
C LYS A 152 5.28 -8.59 10.31
N ALA A 153 4.15 -8.31 9.67
CA ALA A 153 3.21 -7.30 10.13
C ALA A 153 2.59 -7.67 11.48
N THR A 154 2.23 -8.95 11.69
CA THR A 154 1.69 -9.45 12.96
C THR A 154 2.72 -9.34 14.07
N GLN A 155 3.97 -9.70 13.83
CA GLN A 155 5.06 -9.57 14.80
C GLN A 155 5.29 -8.10 15.18
N TRP A 156 5.30 -7.19 14.21
CA TRP A 156 5.41 -5.76 14.47
C TRP A 156 4.24 -5.22 15.30
N LEU A 157 3.01 -5.63 14.99
CA LEU A 157 1.82 -5.25 15.75
C LEU A 157 1.86 -5.75 17.21
N LYS A 158 2.33 -6.99 17.42
CA LYS A 158 2.54 -7.57 18.76
C LYS A 158 3.64 -6.82 19.53
N ALA A 159 4.77 -6.58 18.89
CA ALA A 159 5.90 -5.86 19.51
C ALA A 159 5.53 -4.43 19.93
N ASN A 160 4.62 -3.80 19.21
CA ASN A 160 4.10 -2.46 19.51
C ASN A 160 2.81 -2.48 20.36
N HIS A 161 2.44 -3.63 20.93
CA HIS A 161 1.24 -3.79 21.79
C HIS A 161 -0.07 -3.35 21.11
N ARG A 162 -0.17 -3.48 19.77
CA ARG A 162 -1.36 -3.13 19.00
C ARG A 162 -2.39 -4.26 18.92
N ILE A 163 -1.92 -5.49 19.08
CA ILE A 163 -2.74 -6.70 19.16
C ILE A 163 -2.23 -7.58 20.31
N PRO A 164 -3.08 -8.47 20.86
CA PRO A 164 -2.67 -9.41 21.91
C PRO A 164 -1.55 -10.33 21.43
N GLN A 165 -0.65 -10.72 22.34
CA GLN A 165 0.41 -11.70 22.05
C GLN A 165 -0.15 -13.05 21.58
N THR A 166 -1.34 -13.41 22.08
CA THR A 166 -2.06 -14.64 21.72
C THR A 166 -2.76 -14.59 20.36
N TYR A 167 -2.73 -13.43 19.66
CA TYR A 167 -3.35 -13.32 18.33
C TYR A 167 -2.71 -14.29 17.34
N SER A 168 -3.56 -14.99 16.58
CA SER A 168 -3.15 -15.85 15.46
C SER A 168 -3.77 -15.37 14.17
N GLU A 169 -2.96 -15.28 13.12
CA GLU A 169 -3.35 -14.90 11.76
C GLU A 169 -3.95 -16.07 10.96
N SER A 170 -4.02 -17.27 11.53
CA SER A 170 -4.46 -18.49 10.82
C SER A 170 -5.83 -18.38 10.15
N ASN A 171 -6.72 -17.54 10.69
CA ASN A 171 -8.07 -17.30 10.17
C ASN A 171 -8.22 -15.96 9.43
N LEU A 172 -7.10 -15.28 9.15
CA LEU A 172 -7.13 -13.97 8.50
C LEU A 172 -7.26 -14.07 6.98
N ILE A 173 -6.72 -15.15 6.39
CA ILE A 173 -6.65 -15.32 4.94
C ILE A 173 -7.72 -16.31 4.48
N ASP A 174 -8.64 -15.84 3.64
CA ASP A 174 -9.57 -16.68 2.90
C ASP A 174 -9.16 -16.71 1.42
N THR A 175 -8.83 -17.89 0.92
CA THR A 175 -8.44 -18.11 -0.48
C THR A 175 -9.54 -18.74 -1.32
N THR A 176 -10.71 -18.99 -0.76
CA THR A 176 -11.81 -19.70 -1.42
C THR A 176 -12.19 -19.07 -2.75
N TYR A 177 -12.18 -17.74 -2.83
CA TYR A 177 -12.60 -17.01 -4.02
C TYR A 177 -11.50 -16.82 -5.07
N ILE A 178 -10.23 -17.00 -4.71
CA ILE A 178 -9.09 -16.79 -5.61
C ILE A 178 -8.98 -17.94 -6.62
N HIS A 179 -9.24 -19.18 -6.20
CA HIS A 179 -9.16 -20.35 -7.06
C HIS A 179 -10.30 -20.43 -8.09
N THR A 180 -11.49 -19.92 -7.75
CA THR A 180 -12.68 -19.97 -8.63
C THR A 180 -12.50 -19.11 -9.89
N VAL A 181 -11.76 -18.00 -9.78
CA VAL A 181 -11.56 -17.05 -10.89
C VAL A 181 -10.46 -17.48 -11.87
N SER A 182 -9.52 -18.30 -11.43
CA SER A 182 -8.46 -18.81 -12.32
C SER A 182 -8.95 -19.83 -13.35
N THR A 183 -10.13 -20.44 -13.14
CA THR A 183 -10.66 -21.55 -13.97
C THR A 183 -11.66 -21.09 -15.03
N THR A 184 -12.12 -19.83 -15.01
CA THR A 184 -13.24 -19.38 -15.86
C THR A 184 -12.82 -18.52 -17.06
N ILE A 185 -11.51 -18.28 -17.26
CA ILE A 185 -10.99 -17.50 -18.40
C ILE A 185 -10.15 -18.44 -19.26
N GLN A 186 -10.80 -19.29 -20.04
CA GLN A 186 -10.29 -19.90 -21.29
C GLN A 186 -10.91 -19.19 -22.48
#